data_31e24db4732cc517d7ee8d2ff2a7460c
#
_entry.id   31e24db4732cc517d7ee8d2ff2a7460c
#
_cell.length_a   1.000
_cell.length_b   1.000
_cell.length_c   1.000
_cell.angle_alpha   90.00
_cell.angle_beta   90.00
_cell.angle_gamma   90.00
#
_symmetry.space_group_name_H-M   'P 1'
#
loop_
_entity.id
_entity.type
_entity.pdbx_description
1 polymer ?
#
loop_
_entity_poly.entity_id
_entity_poly.type
_entity_poly.pdbx_seq_one_letter_code
_entity_poly.pdbx_strand_id
1 'polypeptide(L)'
;MLVLYAWKRVLEGSSSTWSTRSRDHIVRVSTGVPELDEALEGGVPKGSWVAITGEPGTGKSILCMHFAWAGLREGDPVVYITTEAEFRDVVRQARQFGMDFESYTVYDISNPREPQETPRIVVVDIFGLLKVARQLSEEPGEEGRRYTVLDIQTLIAAIREAYRLLGVLKEGGKSPVKHVRLVIDSLSAFWADKPAMARRYSYELKVATHRENVTAYLVSQYAMTTKSTFGFGLEHIADGVLHLWMDDVESSREVVRYLIVKKMRMTNHYRRAFKVEVVPGYGLKLLPLSSEVS
;
A
#
# COMPACT_ATOMS: atom_id res chain seq x y z
N MET A 1 -16.15 32.33 -1.87
CA MET A 1 -15.20 33.46 -1.81
C MET A 1 -13.80 33.07 -1.32
N LEU A 2 -13.67 32.26 -0.29
CA LEU A 2 -12.36 31.79 0.22
C LEU A 2 -11.55 30.94 -0.78
N VAL A 3 -12.18 30.09 -1.58
CA VAL A 3 -11.51 29.24 -2.58
C VAL A 3 -10.87 30.06 -3.71
N LEU A 4 -11.52 31.11 -4.18
CA LEU A 4 -10.99 32.02 -5.21
C LEU A 4 -9.78 32.83 -4.70
N TYR A 5 -9.73 33.15 -3.41
CA TYR A 5 -8.60 33.86 -2.80
C TYR A 5 -7.35 32.95 -2.67
N ALA A 6 -7.54 31.66 -2.36
CA ALA A 6 -6.45 30.68 -2.32
C ALA A 6 -5.86 30.45 -3.72
N TRP A 7 -6.68 30.39 -4.76
CA TRP A 7 -6.25 30.27 -6.16
C TRP A 7 -5.42 31.46 -6.65
N LYS A 8 -5.80 32.68 -6.27
CA LYS A 8 -5.08 33.87 -6.66
C LYS A 8 -3.66 33.95 -6.08
N ARG A 9 -3.48 33.51 -4.83
CA ARG A 9 -2.16 33.44 -4.16
C ARG A 9 -1.24 32.38 -4.77
N VAL A 10 -1.78 31.25 -5.25
CA VAL A 10 -1.03 30.19 -5.93
C VAL A 10 -0.56 30.67 -7.32
N LEU A 11 -1.36 31.46 -8.02
CA LEU A 11 -1.02 31.98 -9.36
C LEU A 11 -0.01 33.14 -9.31
N GLU A 12 -0.02 33.94 -8.26
CA GLU A 12 0.91 35.07 -8.10
C GLU A 12 2.30 34.64 -7.62
N GLY A 13 2.46 33.42 -7.07
CA GLY A 13 3.73 32.87 -6.59
C GLY A 13 4.46 31.91 -7.53
N SER A 14 3.88 31.54 -8.67
CA SER A 14 4.46 30.56 -9.58
C SER A 14 4.81 31.16 -10.94
N SER A 15 5.92 31.90 -11.03
CA SER A 15 6.66 32.01 -12.29
C SER A 15 7.45 30.70 -12.51
N SER A 16 6.75 29.59 -12.73
CA SER A 16 7.40 28.37 -13.18
C SER A 16 7.70 28.51 -14.67
N THR A 17 8.88 28.97 -14.98
CA THR A 17 9.50 28.72 -16.29
C THR A 17 9.60 27.20 -16.45
N TRP A 18 8.77 26.63 -17.32
CA TRP A 18 8.93 25.26 -17.79
C TRP A 18 10.26 25.17 -18.52
N SER A 19 11.32 24.87 -17.78
CA SER A 19 12.62 24.60 -18.35
C SER A 19 12.54 23.23 -19.03
N THR A 20 12.72 23.17 -20.34
CA THR A 20 12.99 21.97 -21.12
C THR A 20 14.39 21.45 -20.76
N ARG A 21 14.61 21.08 -19.50
CA ARG A 21 15.83 20.43 -19.06
C ARG A 21 15.64 18.92 -19.14
N SER A 22 16.52 18.28 -19.89
CA SER A 22 16.96 16.89 -19.88
C SER A 22 15.85 15.86 -19.62
N ARG A 23 15.86 14.78 -20.37
CA ARG A 23 15.08 13.57 -20.05
C ARG A 23 15.30 13.24 -18.57
N ASP A 24 14.38 13.70 -17.71
CA ASP A 24 14.43 13.39 -16.30
C ASP A 24 14.40 11.88 -16.15
N HIS A 25 15.48 11.33 -15.68
CA HIS A 25 15.59 9.89 -15.42
C HIS A 25 14.56 9.58 -14.32
N ILE A 26 13.51 8.83 -14.68
CA ILE A 26 12.49 8.41 -13.72
C ILE A 26 13.18 7.49 -12.71
N VAL A 27 13.27 7.95 -11.47
CA VAL A 27 13.79 7.12 -10.37
C VAL A 27 12.76 6.02 -10.08
N ARG A 28 13.21 4.79 -10.04
CA ARG A 28 12.36 3.62 -9.81
C ARG A 28 12.66 2.97 -8.47
N VAL A 29 11.67 2.30 -7.95
CA VAL A 29 11.66 1.63 -6.65
C VAL A 29 11.31 0.17 -6.89
N SER A 30 12.16 -0.74 -6.42
CA SER A 30 11.94 -2.18 -6.58
C SER A 30 10.64 -2.61 -5.92
N THR A 31 9.90 -3.49 -6.59
CA THR A 31 8.72 -4.16 -6.04
C THR A 31 9.09 -5.30 -5.07
N GLY A 32 10.35 -5.73 -5.09
CA GLY A 32 10.83 -6.92 -4.40
C GLY A 32 10.56 -8.23 -5.13
N VAL A 33 9.92 -8.16 -6.32
CA VAL A 33 9.68 -9.30 -7.22
C VAL A 33 10.41 -9.02 -8.53
N PRO A 34 11.53 -9.69 -8.82
CA PRO A 34 12.41 -9.35 -9.94
C PRO A 34 11.71 -9.32 -11.30
N GLU A 35 10.83 -10.29 -11.56
CA GLU A 35 10.11 -10.36 -12.83
C GLU A 35 9.10 -9.21 -12.99
N LEU A 36 8.55 -8.72 -11.87
CA LEU A 36 7.68 -7.54 -11.88
C LEU A 36 8.48 -6.26 -12.06
N ASP A 37 9.67 -6.19 -11.48
CA ASP A 37 10.59 -5.06 -11.71
C ASP A 37 10.99 -4.97 -13.16
N GLU A 38 11.33 -6.09 -13.80
CA GLU A 38 11.61 -6.14 -15.26
C GLU A 38 10.39 -5.69 -16.07
N ALA A 39 9.19 -6.19 -15.74
CA ALA A 39 7.94 -5.80 -16.39
C ALA A 39 7.60 -4.32 -16.26
N LEU A 40 8.19 -3.65 -15.27
CA LEU A 40 8.01 -2.22 -14.94
C LEU A 40 9.25 -1.37 -15.29
N GLU A 41 10.14 -1.84 -16.18
CA GLU A 41 11.35 -1.10 -16.55
C GLU A 41 12.29 -0.78 -15.37
N GLY A 42 12.35 -1.66 -14.38
CA GLY A 42 13.18 -1.54 -13.17
C GLY A 42 12.42 -1.21 -11.89
N GLY A 43 11.10 -1.34 -11.89
CA GLY A 43 10.25 -1.12 -10.72
C GLY A 43 9.25 0.00 -10.88
N VAL A 44 8.54 0.34 -9.81
CA VAL A 44 7.53 1.42 -9.83
C VAL A 44 8.18 2.80 -9.75
N PRO A 45 7.65 3.83 -10.43
CA PRO A 45 8.19 5.18 -10.30
C PRO A 45 8.11 5.66 -8.85
N LYS A 46 9.18 6.25 -8.34
CA LYS A 46 9.26 6.78 -6.98
C LYS A 46 8.16 7.81 -6.74
N GLY A 47 7.54 7.77 -5.57
CA GLY A 47 6.43 8.64 -5.21
C GLY A 47 5.08 8.18 -5.73
N SER A 48 5.01 7.05 -6.46
CA SER A 48 3.75 6.53 -6.99
C SER A 48 2.86 5.91 -5.91
N TRP A 49 1.57 6.06 -6.11
CA TRP A 49 0.52 5.32 -5.42
C TRP A 49 0.06 4.15 -6.29
N VAL A 50 0.30 2.93 -5.83
CA VAL A 50 -0.01 1.70 -6.57
C VAL A 50 -1.13 0.95 -5.87
N ALA A 51 -2.26 0.81 -6.57
CA ALA A 51 -3.37 -0.01 -6.12
C ALA A 51 -3.07 -1.49 -6.40
N ILE A 52 -3.15 -2.32 -5.37
CA ILE A 52 -3.07 -3.78 -5.47
C ILE A 52 -4.49 -4.31 -5.34
N THR A 53 -5.05 -4.79 -6.44
CA THR A 53 -6.46 -5.16 -6.51
C THR A 53 -6.64 -6.65 -6.80
N GLY A 54 -7.74 -7.21 -6.36
CA GLY A 54 -8.08 -8.62 -6.67
C GLY A 54 -8.78 -9.36 -5.54
N GLU A 55 -9.11 -10.61 -5.81
CA GLU A 55 -9.83 -11.51 -4.92
C GLU A 55 -9.00 -11.91 -3.68
N PRO A 56 -9.64 -12.34 -2.59
CA PRO A 56 -8.94 -12.96 -1.47
C PRO A 56 -8.12 -14.18 -1.91
N GLY A 57 -6.95 -14.39 -1.27
CA GLY A 57 -6.11 -15.57 -1.54
C GLY A 57 -5.23 -15.50 -2.80
N THR A 58 -5.25 -14.39 -3.54
CA THR A 58 -4.47 -14.22 -4.79
C THR A 58 -3.00 -13.86 -4.58
N GLY A 59 -2.58 -13.53 -3.34
CA GLY A 59 -1.18 -13.18 -3.03
C GLY A 59 -0.90 -11.69 -2.83
N LYS A 60 -1.93 -10.84 -2.72
CA LYS A 60 -1.77 -9.38 -2.52
C LYS A 60 -0.90 -9.02 -1.32
N SER A 61 -1.18 -9.62 -0.16
CA SER A 61 -0.40 -9.39 1.07
C SER A 61 1.06 -9.85 0.92
N ILE A 62 1.31 -10.95 0.20
CA ILE A 62 2.68 -11.42 -0.06
C ILE A 62 3.41 -10.40 -0.94
N LEU A 63 2.75 -9.82 -1.95
CA LEU A 63 3.34 -8.76 -2.78
C LEU A 63 3.67 -7.51 -1.93
N CYS A 64 2.82 -7.16 -0.96
CA CYS A 64 3.10 -6.09 -0.01
C CYS A 64 4.32 -6.40 0.88
N MET A 65 4.47 -7.65 1.33
CA MET A 65 5.64 -8.09 2.10
C MET A 65 6.92 -7.98 1.27
N HIS A 66 6.90 -8.40 0.00
CA HIS A 66 8.03 -8.22 -0.93
C HIS A 66 8.42 -6.76 -1.07
N PHE A 67 7.45 -5.88 -1.29
CA PHE A 67 7.70 -4.45 -1.44
C PHE A 67 8.31 -3.84 -0.17
N ALA A 68 7.78 -4.17 1.00
CA ALA A 68 8.31 -3.73 2.28
C ALA A 68 9.73 -4.26 2.51
N TRP A 69 9.96 -5.55 2.27
CA TRP A 69 11.24 -6.22 2.43
C TRP A 69 12.33 -5.64 1.53
N ALA A 70 12.03 -5.42 0.26
CA ALA A 70 12.96 -4.77 -0.66
C ALA A 70 13.36 -3.39 -0.15
N GLY A 71 12.42 -2.60 0.37
CA GLY A 71 12.71 -1.30 0.96
C GLY A 71 13.68 -1.37 2.13
N LEU A 72 13.43 -2.24 3.07
CA LEU A 72 14.29 -2.43 4.23
C LEU A 72 15.72 -2.79 3.83
N ARG A 73 15.89 -3.65 2.84
CA ARG A 73 17.19 -4.05 2.28
C ARG A 73 17.90 -2.90 1.54
N GLU A 74 17.15 -2.03 0.90
CA GLU A 74 17.65 -0.84 0.20
C GLU A 74 17.92 0.34 1.15
N GLY A 75 17.56 0.20 2.43
CA GLY A 75 17.73 1.22 3.43
C GLY A 75 16.53 2.17 3.58
N ASP A 76 15.41 1.92 2.90
CA ASP A 76 14.18 2.67 3.07
C ASP A 76 13.45 2.22 4.35
N PRO A 77 12.99 3.11 5.22
CA PRO A 77 12.05 2.74 6.27
C PRO A 77 10.67 2.44 5.67
N VAL A 78 9.90 1.65 6.42
CA VAL A 78 8.58 1.16 6.03
C VAL A 78 7.52 1.63 7.02
N VAL A 79 6.39 2.11 6.50
CA VAL A 79 5.15 2.23 7.24
C VAL A 79 4.25 1.08 6.80
N TYR A 80 3.88 0.19 7.73
CA TYR A 80 3.03 -0.96 7.46
C TYR A 80 1.74 -0.88 8.25
N ILE A 81 0.62 -0.74 7.54
CA ILE A 81 -0.72 -0.67 8.12
C ILE A 81 -1.45 -1.95 7.80
N THR A 82 -1.89 -2.67 8.83
CA THR A 82 -2.64 -3.92 8.69
C THR A 82 -4.03 -3.81 9.29
N THR A 83 -5.04 -4.32 8.57
CA THR A 83 -6.46 -4.26 8.97
C THR A 83 -7.13 -5.62 9.08
N GLU A 84 -6.53 -6.67 8.53
CA GLU A 84 -7.12 -8.02 8.41
C GLU A 84 -6.36 -9.07 9.21
N ALA A 85 -5.13 -8.78 9.62
CA ALA A 85 -4.28 -9.66 10.41
C ALA A 85 -3.49 -8.84 11.44
N GLU A 86 -3.11 -9.43 12.54
CA GLU A 86 -2.15 -8.81 13.46
C GLU A 86 -0.76 -8.74 12.79
N PHE A 87 -0.01 -7.68 13.06
CA PHE A 87 1.32 -7.53 12.44
C PHE A 87 2.26 -8.71 12.74
N ARG A 88 2.15 -9.31 13.92
CA ARG A 88 2.92 -10.52 14.26
C ARG A 88 2.64 -11.69 13.30
N ASP A 89 1.41 -11.81 12.77
CA ASP A 89 1.06 -12.86 11.82
C ASP A 89 1.60 -12.54 10.42
N VAL A 90 1.63 -11.25 10.06
CA VAL A 90 2.35 -10.77 8.86
C VAL A 90 3.84 -11.14 8.94
N VAL A 91 4.48 -10.91 10.09
CA VAL A 91 5.90 -11.25 10.31
C VAL A 91 6.13 -12.77 10.21
N ARG A 92 5.26 -13.57 10.82
CA ARG A 92 5.37 -15.05 10.73
C ARG A 92 5.25 -15.54 9.29
N GLN A 93 4.30 -14.98 8.53
CA GLN A 93 4.11 -15.32 7.13
C GLN A 93 5.30 -14.88 6.28
N ALA A 94 5.80 -13.68 6.47
CA ALA A 94 6.96 -13.14 5.77
C ALA A 94 8.21 -14.02 5.99
N ARG A 95 8.42 -14.52 7.21
CA ARG A 95 9.52 -15.43 7.54
C ARG A 95 9.45 -16.74 6.74
N GLN A 96 8.26 -17.26 6.44
CA GLN A 96 8.10 -18.45 5.59
C GLN A 96 8.62 -18.23 4.16
N PHE A 97 8.72 -16.96 3.75
CA PHE A 97 9.23 -16.54 2.46
C PHE A 97 10.67 -15.99 2.52
N GLY A 98 11.37 -16.19 3.65
CA GLY A 98 12.74 -15.72 3.82
C GLY A 98 12.87 -14.22 4.11
N MET A 99 11.77 -13.54 4.48
CA MET A 99 11.75 -12.12 4.80
C MET A 99 11.72 -11.93 6.32
N ASP A 100 12.87 -11.67 6.93
CA ASP A 100 13.01 -11.51 8.38
C ASP A 100 12.82 -10.06 8.82
N PHE A 101 11.57 -9.64 9.02
CA PHE A 101 11.23 -8.31 9.52
C PHE A 101 11.69 -8.06 10.96
N GLU A 102 11.89 -9.13 11.75
CA GLU A 102 12.34 -8.99 13.14
C GLU A 102 13.82 -8.59 13.26
N SER A 103 14.59 -8.68 12.18
CA SER A 103 15.95 -8.16 12.14
C SER A 103 16.02 -6.62 12.11
N TYR A 104 14.89 -5.94 12.03
CA TYR A 104 14.79 -4.48 12.00
C TYR A 104 14.06 -3.94 13.22
N THR A 105 14.37 -2.70 13.60
CA THR A 105 13.65 -2.00 14.68
C THR A 105 12.23 -1.68 14.27
N VAL A 106 11.28 -2.17 15.06
CA VAL A 106 9.83 -2.00 14.85
C VAL A 106 9.28 -1.07 15.92
N TYR A 107 8.48 -0.11 15.49
CA TYR A 107 7.69 0.73 16.38
C TYR A 107 6.21 0.58 16.03
N ASP A 108 5.42 0.15 17.00
CA ASP A 108 3.97 -0.01 16.85
C ASP A 108 3.24 1.18 17.47
N ILE A 109 2.62 2.02 16.61
CA ILE A 109 1.81 3.17 17.03
C ILE A 109 0.59 2.71 17.84
N SER A 110 0.08 1.51 17.59
CA SER A 110 -1.08 0.94 18.28
C SER A 110 -0.77 0.58 19.73
N ASN A 111 0.51 0.37 20.05
CA ASN A 111 0.99 0.10 21.41
C ASN A 111 2.26 0.94 21.66
N PRO A 112 2.09 2.26 21.84
CA PRO A 112 3.22 3.17 21.86
C PRO A 112 4.10 2.97 23.09
N ARG A 113 5.39 2.73 22.84
CA ARG A 113 6.47 2.81 23.81
C ARG A 113 7.46 3.84 23.28
N GLU A 114 8.16 4.56 24.14
CA GLU A 114 9.18 5.50 23.62
C GLU A 114 10.22 4.74 22.80
N PRO A 115 10.40 5.10 21.51
CA PRO A 115 11.39 4.44 20.68
C PRO A 115 12.80 4.81 21.18
N GLN A 116 13.64 3.81 21.44
CA GLN A 116 15.03 4.03 21.86
C GLN A 116 15.91 4.52 20.70
N GLU A 117 15.49 4.26 19.46
CA GLU A 117 16.16 4.66 18.23
C GLU A 117 15.13 4.91 17.12
N THR A 118 15.56 5.53 16.02
CA THR A 118 14.69 5.75 14.86
C THR A 118 14.25 4.40 14.27
N PRO A 119 12.94 4.10 14.24
CA PRO A 119 12.47 2.81 13.77
C PRO A 119 12.70 2.63 12.26
N ARG A 120 12.94 1.39 11.86
CA ARG A 120 12.99 0.99 10.45
C ARG A 120 11.62 0.60 9.92
N ILE A 121 10.76 0.11 10.81
CA ILE A 121 9.39 -0.25 10.51
C ILE A 121 8.49 0.47 11.52
N VAL A 122 7.57 1.27 11.01
CA VAL A 122 6.48 1.83 11.82
C VAL A 122 5.19 1.09 11.47
N VAL A 123 4.59 0.48 12.47
CA VAL A 123 3.38 -0.34 12.34
C VAL A 123 2.16 0.41 12.83
N VAL A 124 1.04 0.24 12.13
CA VAL A 124 -0.31 0.56 12.62
C VAL A 124 -1.14 -0.72 12.54
N ASP A 125 -1.22 -1.44 13.66
CA ASP A 125 -1.98 -2.69 13.76
C ASP A 125 -3.43 -2.41 14.13
N ILE A 126 -4.23 -2.09 13.09
CA ILE A 126 -5.65 -1.76 13.27
C ILE A 126 -6.45 -3.00 13.69
N PHE A 127 -6.10 -4.18 13.16
CA PHE A 127 -6.78 -5.42 13.54
C PHE A 127 -6.57 -5.76 15.01
N GLY A 128 -5.34 -5.62 15.51
CA GLY A 128 -5.01 -5.80 16.93
C GLY A 128 -5.76 -4.80 17.82
N LEU A 129 -5.83 -3.52 17.41
CA LEU A 129 -6.62 -2.50 18.13
C LEU A 129 -8.10 -2.84 18.21
N LEU A 130 -8.71 -3.28 17.10
CA LEU A 130 -10.14 -3.69 17.08
C LEU A 130 -10.39 -4.88 18.00
N LYS A 131 -9.48 -5.84 18.05
CA LYS A 131 -9.56 -7.01 18.93
C LYS A 131 -9.54 -6.61 20.40
N VAL A 132 -8.61 -5.74 20.79
CA VAL A 132 -8.53 -5.21 22.16
C VAL A 132 -9.77 -4.39 22.52
N ALA A 133 -10.22 -3.51 21.62
CA ALA A 133 -11.41 -2.70 21.83
C ALA A 133 -12.67 -3.56 22.07
N ARG A 134 -12.79 -4.66 21.32
CA ARG A 134 -13.90 -5.61 21.49
C ARG A 134 -13.84 -6.33 22.84
N GLN A 135 -12.68 -6.78 23.27
CA GLN A 135 -12.50 -7.44 24.56
C GLN A 135 -12.91 -6.52 25.74
N LEU A 136 -12.52 -5.24 25.65
CA LEU A 136 -12.89 -4.23 26.66
C LEU A 136 -14.39 -3.91 26.67
N SER A 137 -15.08 -4.02 25.53
CA SER A 137 -16.54 -3.76 25.44
C SER A 137 -17.40 -4.94 25.90
N GLU A 138 -16.83 -6.13 26.07
CA GLU A 138 -17.52 -7.30 26.62
C GLU A 138 -17.50 -7.32 28.15
N GLU A 139 -16.81 -6.39 28.83
CA GLU A 139 -16.85 -6.25 30.29
C GLU A 139 -18.18 -5.64 30.75
N PRO A 140 -18.82 -6.17 31.83
CA PRO A 140 -20.10 -5.68 32.32
C PRO A 140 -19.97 -4.24 32.84
N GLY A 141 -20.56 -3.27 32.16
CA GLY A 141 -20.64 -1.89 32.63
C GLY A 141 -20.42 -0.79 31.59
N GLU A 142 -19.93 -1.09 30.40
CA GLU A 142 -19.80 -0.10 29.33
C GLU A 142 -20.79 -0.36 28.19
N GLU A 143 -22.07 -0.05 28.41
CA GLU A 143 -23.04 0.05 27.33
C GLU A 143 -22.65 1.20 26.39
N GLY A 144 -22.24 0.87 25.16
CA GLY A 144 -22.43 1.76 24.02
C GLY A 144 -21.23 2.51 23.47
N ARG A 145 -19.99 2.30 23.87
CA ARG A 145 -18.84 2.83 23.11
C ARG A 145 -18.59 1.98 21.88
N ARG A 146 -19.25 2.32 20.77
CA ARG A 146 -18.84 1.88 19.43
C ARG A 146 -17.49 2.52 19.14
N TYR A 147 -16.40 1.79 19.39
CA TYR A 147 -15.08 2.18 18.95
C TYR A 147 -15.04 2.12 17.43
N THR A 148 -15.27 3.25 16.78
CA THR A 148 -15.15 3.39 15.33
C THR A 148 -13.67 3.60 14.99
N VAL A 149 -12.86 2.56 15.15
CA VAL A 149 -11.42 2.60 14.80
C VAL A 149 -11.23 2.65 13.29
N LEU A 150 -12.23 2.18 12.52
CA LEU A 150 -12.23 2.17 11.06
C LEU A 150 -12.80 3.48 10.48
N ASP A 151 -12.12 4.59 10.78
CA ASP A 151 -12.41 5.90 10.20
C ASP A 151 -11.21 6.38 9.38
N ILE A 152 -11.51 6.95 8.21
CA ILE A 152 -10.47 7.43 7.29
C ILE A 152 -9.62 8.56 7.89
N GLN A 153 -10.18 9.38 8.78
CA GLN A 153 -9.45 10.46 9.44
C GLN A 153 -8.46 9.89 10.47
N THR A 154 -8.85 8.85 11.18
CA THR A 154 -7.97 8.11 12.09
C THR A 154 -6.80 7.48 11.33
N LEU A 155 -7.04 6.87 10.16
CA LEU A 155 -5.99 6.36 9.29
C LEU A 155 -5.04 7.47 8.83
N ILE A 156 -5.57 8.60 8.38
CA ILE A 156 -4.77 9.75 7.97
C ILE A 156 -3.89 10.26 9.14
N ALA A 157 -4.45 10.35 10.33
CA ALA A 157 -3.71 10.77 11.52
C ALA A 157 -2.57 9.80 11.87
N ALA A 158 -2.82 8.49 11.81
CA ALA A 158 -1.82 7.45 12.04
C ALA A 158 -0.68 7.50 11.01
N ILE A 159 -1.00 7.69 9.73
CA ILE A 159 0.02 7.85 8.67
C ILE A 159 0.87 9.11 8.90
N ARG A 160 0.24 10.23 9.28
CA ARG A 160 0.97 11.46 9.57
C ARG A 160 1.90 11.30 10.77
N GLU A 161 1.46 10.60 11.80
CA GLU A 161 2.31 10.30 12.96
C GLU A 161 3.48 9.40 12.56
N ALA A 162 3.25 8.35 11.76
CA ALA A 162 4.33 7.54 11.20
C ALA A 162 5.33 8.38 10.40
N TYR A 163 4.85 9.31 9.59
CA TYR A 163 5.71 10.22 8.82
C TYR A 163 6.50 11.17 9.73
N ARG A 164 5.91 11.63 10.84
CA ARG A 164 6.61 12.45 11.84
C ARG A 164 7.75 11.66 12.49
N LEU A 165 7.47 10.44 12.93
CA LEU A 165 8.46 9.54 13.54
C LEU A 165 9.63 9.24 12.60
N LEU A 166 9.36 9.06 11.30
CA LEU A 166 10.37 8.78 10.28
C LEU A 166 11.03 10.06 9.73
N GLY A 167 10.60 11.25 10.15
CA GLY A 167 11.14 12.51 9.66
C GLY A 167 10.76 12.86 8.21
N VAL A 168 9.66 12.27 7.69
CA VAL A 168 9.09 12.66 6.37
C VAL A 168 8.49 14.07 6.44
N LEU A 169 7.88 14.40 7.58
CA LEU A 169 7.32 15.72 7.86
C LEU A 169 8.31 16.49 8.75
N LYS A 170 9.09 17.39 8.18
CA LYS A 170 9.88 18.39 8.95
C LYS A 170 9.26 19.76 8.77
N GLU A 171 9.11 20.48 9.87
CA GLU A 171 8.81 21.89 9.83
C GLU A 171 9.98 22.64 9.17
N GLY A 172 9.68 23.36 8.07
CA GLY A 172 10.60 24.32 7.46
C GLY A 172 11.67 23.77 6.51
N GLY A 173 11.57 22.52 5.97
CA GLY A 173 12.63 22.11 5.08
C GLY A 173 12.52 20.73 4.41
N LYS A 174 13.61 20.35 3.77
CA LYS A 174 13.74 19.06 3.09
C LYS A 174 13.69 17.91 4.10
N SER A 175 12.90 16.88 3.81
CA SER A 175 12.89 15.64 4.58
C SER A 175 14.30 15.04 4.65
N PRO A 176 14.80 14.62 5.84
CA PRO A 176 16.08 13.93 5.96
C PRO A 176 16.02 12.52 5.38
N VAL A 177 14.81 11.97 5.24
CA VAL A 177 14.59 10.61 4.71
C VAL A 177 14.49 10.69 3.20
N LYS A 178 15.37 9.95 2.52
CA LYS A 178 15.43 9.95 1.05
C LYS A 178 14.20 9.31 0.42
N HIS A 179 13.69 8.25 1.03
CA HIS A 179 12.52 7.53 0.56
C HIS A 179 11.89 6.72 1.70
N VAL A 180 10.57 6.50 1.63
CA VAL A 180 9.79 5.68 2.56
C VAL A 180 8.85 4.79 1.74
N ARG A 181 8.64 3.57 2.19
CA ARG A 181 7.64 2.66 1.63
C ARG A 181 6.43 2.61 2.54
N LEU A 182 5.25 2.89 1.98
CA LEU A 182 3.98 2.80 2.68
C LEU A 182 3.21 1.58 2.16
N VAL A 183 2.76 0.73 3.07
CA VAL A 183 1.85 -0.38 2.79
C VAL A 183 0.57 -0.19 3.58
N ILE A 184 -0.59 -0.31 2.92
CA ILE A 184 -1.90 -0.37 3.57
C ILE A 184 -2.60 -1.66 3.10
N ASP A 185 -2.66 -2.65 3.99
CA ASP A 185 -3.25 -3.97 3.73
C ASP A 185 -4.35 -4.30 4.76
N SER A 186 -5.61 -3.99 4.46
CA SER A 186 -6.17 -3.41 3.24
C SER A 186 -7.00 -2.16 3.52
N LEU A 187 -7.22 -1.36 2.48
CA LEU A 187 -8.15 -0.23 2.53
C LEU A 187 -9.62 -0.65 2.53
N SER A 188 -9.93 -1.87 2.11
CA SER A 188 -11.31 -2.38 2.00
C SER A 188 -12.08 -2.30 3.29
N ALA A 189 -11.41 -2.44 4.43
CA ALA A 189 -12.01 -2.34 5.75
C ALA A 189 -12.65 -0.96 6.03
N PHE A 190 -12.13 0.12 5.42
CA PHE A 190 -12.61 1.49 5.67
C PHE A 190 -13.88 1.86 4.89
N TRP A 191 -14.28 1.06 3.92
CA TRP A 191 -15.48 1.33 3.09
C TRP A 191 -16.38 0.12 2.84
N ALA A 192 -16.13 -1.00 3.56
CA ALA A 192 -16.96 -2.20 3.44
C ALA A 192 -18.47 -1.89 3.61
N ASP A 193 -18.82 -1.05 4.59
CA ASP A 193 -20.20 -0.65 4.87
C ASP A 193 -20.71 0.49 3.97
N LYS A 194 -19.82 1.20 3.29
CA LYS A 194 -20.12 2.40 2.50
C LYS A 194 -19.34 2.44 1.18
N PRO A 195 -19.54 1.49 0.27
CA PRO A 195 -18.74 1.40 -0.96
C PRO A 195 -18.77 2.67 -1.81
N ALA A 196 -19.89 3.41 -1.82
CA ALA A 196 -20.03 4.67 -2.54
C ALA A 196 -19.06 5.76 -2.04
N MET A 197 -18.58 5.67 -0.81
CA MET A 197 -17.64 6.62 -0.23
C MET A 197 -16.18 6.33 -0.56
N ALA A 198 -15.87 5.13 -1.06
CA ALA A 198 -14.50 4.68 -1.29
C ALA A 198 -13.69 5.65 -2.17
N ARG A 199 -14.30 6.17 -3.25
CA ARG A 199 -13.63 7.17 -4.12
C ARG A 199 -13.31 8.46 -3.37
N ARG A 200 -14.22 8.96 -2.55
CA ARG A 200 -14.02 10.18 -1.74
C ARG A 200 -12.93 9.95 -0.70
N TYR A 201 -13.01 8.84 0.04
CA TYR A 201 -12.03 8.50 1.06
C TYR A 201 -10.63 8.27 0.48
N SER A 202 -10.54 7.60 -0.67
CA SER A 202 -9.26 7.43 -1.36
C SER A 202 -8.66 8.76 -1.80
N TYR A 203 -9.49 9.70 -2.27
CA TYR A 203 -9.05 11.04 -2.64
C TYR A 203 -8.57 11.84 -1.42
N GLU A 204 -9.34 11.85 -0.34
CA GLU A 204 -8.98 12.51 0.93
C GLU A 204 -7.66 11.96 1.47
N LEU A 205 -7.50 10.63 1.46
CA LEU A 205 -6.28 9.96 1.88
C LEU A 205 -5.09 10.40 1.03
N LYS A 206 -5.23 10.41 -0.30
CA LYS A 206 -4.14 10.82 -1.20
C LYS A 206 -3.75 12.28 -0.97
N VAL A 207 -4.70 13.20 -0.90
CA VAL A 207 -4.43 14.62 -0.65
C VAL A 207 -3.71 14.83 0.68
N ALA A 208 -4.10 14.08 1.72
CA ALA A 208 -3.55 14.25 3.06
C ALA A 208 -2.16 13.64 3.23
N THR A 209 -1.84 12.53 2.53
CA THR A 209 -0.68 11.70 2.84
C THR A 209 0.31 11.49 1.69
N HIS A 210 -0.05 11.84 0.45
CA HIS A 210 0.88 11.73 -0.67
C HIS A 210 2.11 12.64 -0.47
N ARG A 211 3.30 12.08 -0.71
CA ARG A 211 4.59 12.78 -0.71
C ARG A 211 5.47 12.23 -1.83
N GLU A 212 6.28 13.06 -2.46
CA GLU A 212 7.18 12.66 -3.56
C GLU A 212 8.23 11.62 -3.14
N ASN A 213 8.59 11.61 -1.86
CA ASN A 213 9.52 10.64 -1.29
C ASN A 213 8.83 9.45 -0.61
N VAL A 214 7.54 9.21 -0.86
CA VAL A 214 6.80 8.06 -0.33
C VAL A 214 6.16 7.30 -1.48
N THR A 215 6.58 6.06 -1.69
CA THR A 215 5.91 5.14 -2.63
C THR A 215 4.98 4.23 -1.84
N ALA A 216 3.73 4.11 -2.30
CA ALA A 216 2.68 3.45 -1.54
C ALA A 216 2.05 2.27 -2.30
N TYR A 217 1.91 1.13 -1.61
CA TYR A 217 1.09 -0.01 -2.00
C TYR A 217 -0.20 -0.01 -1.19
N LEU A 218 -1.31 -0.01 -1.89
CA LEU A 218 -2.65 0.15 -1.32
C LEU A 218 -3.51 -1.03 -1.76
N VAL A 219 -3.76 -1.97 -0.86
CA VAL A 219 -4.57 -3.15 -1.15
C VAL A 219 -6.05 -2.79 -1.12
N SER A 220 -6.77 -3.17 -2.17
CA SER A 220 -8.22 -3.10 -2.25
C SER A 220 -8.77 -4.43 -2.76
N GLN A 221 -9.62 -5.06 -1.97
CA GLN A 221 -10.27 -6.31 -2.35
C GLN A 221 -11.49 -6.04 -3.22
N TYR A 222 -11.75 -6.94 -4.17
CA TYR A 222 -13.04 -6.99 -4.87
C TYR A 222 -14.05 -7.81 -4.08
N ALA A 223 -15.30 -7.39 -4.10
CA ALA A 223 -16.38 -8.23 -3.59
C ALA A 223 -16.57 -9.45 -4.51
N MET A 224 -16.50 -10.65 -3.95
CA MET A 224 -16.67 -11.92 -4.70
C MET A 224 -18.03 -12.04 -5.38
N THR A 225 -19.04 -11.30 -4.90
CA THR A 225 -20.43 -11.36 -5.39
C THR A 225 -20.69 -10.59 -6.68
N THR A 226 -19.82 -9.65 -7.03
CA THR A 226 -19.94 -8.91 -8.28
C THR A 226 -18.67 -9.15 -9.08
N LYS A 227 -18.75 -9.96 -10.14
CA LYS A 227 -17.66 -10.12 -11.13
C LYS A 227 -17.30 -8.82 -11.85
N SER A 228 -17.84 -7.70 -11.39
CA SER A 228 -17.54 -6.37 -11.89
C SER A 228 -16.40 -5.77 -11.08
N THR A 229 -15.44 -5.24 -11.79
CA THR A 229 -14.25 -4.52 -11.35
C THR A 229 -14.60 -3.25 -10.58
N PHE A 230 -15.25 -3.37 -9.43
CA PHE A 230 -15.43 -2.24 -8.52
C PHE A 230 -14.22 -2.17 -7.59
N GLY A 231 -13.12 -1.65 -8.09
CA GLY A 231 -12.01 -1.17 -7.26
C GLY A 231 -12.38 0.10 -6.52
N PHE A 232 -13.62 0.21 -6.09
CA PHE A 232 -14.15 1.27 -5.24
C PHE A 232 -13.58 2.69 -5.52
N GLY A 233 -13.06 2.94 -6.73
CA GLY A 233 -12.53 4.25 -7.14
C GLY A 233 -11.06 4.50 -6.81
N LEU A 234 -10.36 3.61 -6.12
CA LEU A 234 -8.92 3.72 -5.87
C LEU A 234 -8.11 3.72 -7.18
N GLU A 235 -8.50 2.90 -8.15
CA GLU A 235 -7.84 2.81 -9.47
C GLU A 235 -7.84 4.13 -10.24
N HIS A 236 -8.84 4.98 -10.02
CA HIS A 236 -8.91 6.30 -10.69
C HIS A 236 -7.82 7.25 -10.20
N ILE A 237 -7.51 7.21 -8.91
CA ILE A 237 -6.54 8.11 -8.29
C ILE A 237 -5.14 7.52 -8.21
N ALA A 238 -5.00 6.19 -8.27
CA ALA A 238 -3.72 5.50 -8.26
C ALA A 238 -2.90 5.79 -9.51
N ASP A 239 -1.60 5.86 -9.37
CA ASP A 239 -0.65 6.03 -10.47
C ASP A 239 -0.36 4.71 -11.17
N GLY A 240 -0.40 3.60 -10.41
CA GLY A 240 -0.31 2.24 -10.88
C GLY A 240 -1.46 1.36 -10.41
N VAL A 241 -1.77 0.31 -11.14
CA VAL A 241 -2.73 -0.73 -10.78
C VAL A 241 -2.16 -2.10 -11.12
N LEU A 242 -1.90 -2.89 -10.09
CA LEU A 242 -1.55 -4.30 -10.19
C LEU A 242 -2.79 -5.11 -9.83
N HIS A 243 -3.22 -5.98 -10.72
CA HIS A 243 -4.43 -6.76 -10.54
C HIS A 243 -4.10 -8.25 -10.46
N LEU A 244 -4.58 -8.89 -9.38
CA LEU A 244 -4.41 -10.30 -9.15
C LEU A 244 -5.77 -11.00 -9.15
N TRP A 245 -5.84 -12.17 -9.80
CA TRP A 245 -7.06 -13.00 -9.81
C TRP A 245 -6.71 -14.49 -9.81
N MET A 246 -7.71 -15.32 -9.66
CA MET A 246 -7.61 -16.77 -9.76
C MET A 246 -8.54 -17.27 -10.85
N ASP A 247 -8.16 -18.37 -11.50
CA ASP A 247 -9.09 -19.11 -12.36
C ASP A 247 -10.17 -19.78 -11.51
N ASP A 248 -11.30 -20.04 -12.15
CA ASP A 248 -12.39 -20.78 -11.57
C ASP A 248 -11.92 -22.21 -11.23
N VAL A 249 -11.88 -22.49 -9.92
CA VAL A 249 -11.42 -23.78 -9.38
C VAL A 249 -12.33 -24.93 -9.84
N GLU A 250 -13.61 -24.66 -10.09
CA GLU A 250 -14.55 -25.68 -10.56
C GLU A 250 -14.22 -26.17 -11.96
N SER A 251 -13.67 -25.31 -12.81
CA SER A 251 -13.28 -25.65 -14.18
C SER A 251 -11.87 -26.24 -14.28
N SER A 252 -10.91 -25.73 -13.52
CA SER A 252 -9.47 -26.08 -13.64
C SER A 252 -9.06 -27.21 -12.69
N ARG A 253 -9.82 -27.47 -11.61
CA ARG A 253 -9.45 -28.36 -10.49
C ARG A 253 -8.15 -27.99 -9.76
N GLU A 254 -7.57 -26.85 -10.08
CA GLU A 254 -6.36 -26.28 -9.49
C GLU A 254 -6.55 -24.80 -9.22
N VAL A 255 -5.91 -24.30 -8.17
CA VAL A 255 -5.85 -22.86 -7.90
C VAL A 255 -4.72 -22.26 -8.72
N VAL A 256 -5.05 -21.69 -9.88
CA VAL A 256 -4.08 -20.96 -10.69
C VAL A 256 -4.25 -19.47 -10.46
N ARG A 257 -3.16 -18.81 -10.08
CA ARG A 257 -3.16 -17.37 -9.78
C ARG A 257 -2.49 -16.61 -10.90
N TYR A 258 -2.96 -15.40 -11.12
CA TYR A 258 -2.43 -14.50 -12.15
C TYR A 258 -2.22 -13.09 -11.61
N LEU A 259 -1.29 -12.37 -12.23
CA LEU A 259 -1.05 -10.95 -12.02
C LEU A 259 -0.91 -10.25 -13.37
N ILE A 260 -1.51 -9.07 -13.49
CA ILE A 260 -1.32 -8.18 -14.64
C ILE A 260 -1.09 -6.74 -14.17
N VAL A 261 -0.21 -6.04 -14.87
CA VAL A 261 -0.08 -4.58 -14.74
C VAL A 261 -1.16 -3.92 -15.59
N LYS A 262 -2.26 -3.48 -14.99
CA LYS A 262 -3.35 -2.80 -15.72
C LYS A 262 -3.00 -1.37 -16.07
N LYS A 263 -2.18 -0.72 -15.25
CA LYS A 263 -1.81 0.68 -15.39
C LYS A 263 -0.50 0.94 -14.65
N MET A 264 0.39 1.71 -15.27
CA MET A 264 1.51 2.33 -14.58
C MET A 264 1.86 3.61 -15.31
N ARG A 265 1.64 4.76 -14.67
CA ARG A 265 2.02 6.07 -15.22
C ARG A 265 3.53 6.14 -15.36
N MET A 266 4.01 6.87 -16.36
CA MET A 266 5.45 7.05 -16.64
C MET A 266 6.21 5.73 -16.89
N THR A 267 5.53 4.69 -17.36
CA THR A 267 6.12 3.36 -17.60
C THR A 267 5.46 2.71 -18.81
N ASN A 268 6.29 2.21 -19.74
CA ASN A 268 5.83 1.32 -20.80
C ASN A 268 5.88 -0.12 -20.31
N HIS A 269 4.94 -0.46 -19.43
CA HIS A 269 4.94 -1.74 -18.72
C HIS A 269 4.58 -2.92 -19.65
N TYR A 270 4.98 -4.12 -19.25
CA TYR A 270 4.55 -5.37 -19.87
C TYR A 270 3.02 -5.52 -19.82
N ARG A 271 2.40 -5.91 -20.95
CA ARG A 271 0.95 -5.85 -21.14
C ARG A 271 0.24 -7.19 -21.00
N ARG A 272 0.98 -8.28 -20.80
CA ARG A 272 0.42 -9.63 -20.63
C ARG A 272 0.36 -9.99 -19.16
N ALA A 273 -0.46 -10.98 -18.83
CA ALA A 273 -0.51 -11.53 -17.50
C ALA A 273 0.69 -12.43 -17.21
N PHE A 274 0.98 -12.59 -15.94
CA PHE A 274 1.90 -13.59 -15.40
C PHE A 274 1.09 -14.64 -14.64
N LYS A 275 1.49 -15.90 -14.72
CA LYS A 275 1.11 -16.90 -13.74
C LYS A 275 1.87 -16.62 -12.44
N VAL A 276 1.18 -16.68 -11.32
CA VAL A 276 1.76 -16.42 -9.99
C VAL A 276 1.93 -17.71 -9.24
N GLU A 277 3.15 -18.00 -8.82
CA GLU A 277 3.47 -19.11 -7.93
C GLU A 277 3.85 -18.57 -6.55
N VAL A 278 3.38 -19.24 -5.49
CA VAL A 278 3.78 -18.97 -4.12
C VAL A 278 4.78 -20.04 -3.71
N VAL A 279 6.05 -19.65 -3.60
CA VAL A 279 7.18 -20.58 -3.38
C VAL A 279 7.66 -20.46 -1.94
N PRO A 280 7.67 -21.54 -1.14
CA PRO A 280 8.25 -21.53 0.21
C PRO A 280 9.70 -21.04 0.19
N GLY A 281 10.08 -20.22 1.16
CA GLY A 281 11.41 -19.63 1.25
C GLY A 281 11.72 -18.51 0.25
N TYR A 282 10.80 -18.21 -0.68
CA TYR A 282 10.99 -17.20 -1.69
C TYR A 282 9.85 -16.17 -1.75
N GLY A 283 8.60 -16.62 -1.65
CA GLY A 283 7.40 -15.78 -1.79
C GLY A 283 6.77 -15.86 -3.18
N LEU A 284 6.51 -14.72 -3.82
CA LEU A 284 5.91 -14.68 -5.15
C LEU A 284 6.97 -14.83 -6.24
N LYS A 285 6.69 -15.73 -7.19
CA LYS A 285 7.41 -15.87 -8.44
C LYS A 285 6.45 -15.67 -9.61
N LEU A 286 6.84 -14.85 -10.57
CA LEU A 286 6.02 -14.55 -11.75
C LEU A 286 6.56 -15.28 -12.98
N LEU A 287 5.70 -16.02 -13.63
CA LEU A 287 6.02 -16.75 -14.87
C LEU A 287 5.28 -16.10 -16.03
N PRO A 288 5.98 -15.61 -17.07
CA PRO A 288 5.33 -15.11 -18.26
C PRO A 288 4.45 -16.19 -18.89
N LEU A 289 3.22 -15.84 -19.28
CA LEU A 289 2.38 -16.75 -20.05
C LEU A 289 2.98 -16.86 -21.46
N SER A 290 3.29 -18.09 -21.89
CA SER A 290 3.74 -18.38 -23.25
C SER A 290 2.69 -17.90 -24.27
N SER A 291 3.14 -17.50 -25.46
CA SER A 291 2.29 -16.98 -26.54
C SER A 291 1.39 -18.03 -27.20
N GLU A 292 1.34 -19.23 -26.66
CA GLU A 292 0.52 -20.32 -27.17
C GLU A 292 -0.74 -20.53 -26.30
N VAL A 293 -1.71 -19.63 -26.45
CA VAL A 293 -3.13 -19.98 -26.32
C VAL A 293 -3.87 -19.03 -27.27
N SER A 294 -4.03 -19.48 -28.50
CA SER A 294 -4.99 -18.94 -29.46
C SER A 294 -6.30 -19.70 -29.33
#